data_0309d318ec94ec1f0a2d45eb3af07805
#
_entry.id   0309d318ec94ec1f0a2d45eb3af07805
#
_cell.length_a   1.000
_cell.length_b   1.000
_cell.length_c   1.000
_cell.angle_alpha   90.00
_cell.angle_beta   90.00
_cell.angle_gamma   90.00
#
_symmetry.space_group_name_H-M   'P 1'
#
loop_
_entity.id
_entity.type
_entity.pdbx_description
1 polymer ?
#
loop_
_entity_poly.entity_id
_entity_poly.type
_entity_poly.pdbx_seq_one_letter_code
_entity_poly.pdbx_strand_id
1 'polypeptide(L)'
;ADRAIKFPHQVVVEQRSSVGATRSLTAGELQRQVEYTACGLIGLGVKSGHTVAILAPTSYEWLLLDLALLSIGAITVPIYESDSASQIEHILTDAHVTRVFTATTQQAELVRSVRPSFTLAVDSFDQGAIRKIARAATDVTIKDVEKRRAAVSSSDIATIIYTSGTTGNPKGVALTHANFVATSEGARQVLGDVIDSPETRLLLFLPVAHVLARLVMYV
;
A
#
# COMPACT_ATOMS: atom_id res chain seq x y z
N ALA A 1 14.46 2.36 -0.83
CA ALA A 1 15.76 2.03 -0.17
C ALA A 1 16.85 2.99 -0.63
N ASP A 2 17.13 3.14 -1.92
CA ASP A 2 18.27 3.94 -2.42
C ASP A 2 18.21 5.41 -2.00
N ARG A 3 17.04 6.04 -2.06
CA ARG A 3 16.86 7.44 -1.63
C ARG A 3 17.15 7.61 -0.14
N ALA A 4 16.71 6.68 0.71
CA ALA A 4 16.97 6.73 2.14
C ALA A 4 18.46 6.52 2.49
N ILE A 5 19.20 5.81 1.65
CA ILE A 5 20.65 5.65 1.80
C ILE A 5 21.39 6.90 1.31
N LYS A 6 21.04 7.41 0.13
CA LYS A 6 21.72 8.55 -0.50
C LYS A 6 21.34 9.89 0.13
N PHE A 7 20.06 10.07 0.50
CA PHE A 7 19.49 11.33 0.97
C PHE A 7 18.59 11.11 2.20
N PRO A 8 19.12 10.57 3.32
CA PRO A 8 18.31 10.15 4.48
C PRO A 8 17.51 11.28 5.14
N HIS A 9 17.96 12.52 5.02
CA HIS A 9 17.34 13.71 5.59
C HIS A 9 16.43 14.46 4.63
N GLN A 10 16.31 14.02 3.35
CA GLN A 10 15.41 14.64 2.40
C GLN A 10 13.96 14.37 2.80
N VAL A 11 13.15 15.42 2.87
CA VAL A 11 11.69 15.29 3.09
C VAL A 11 11.07 14.68 1.83
N VAL A 12 10.38 13.57 2.00
CA VAL A 12 9.73 12.81 0.91
C VAL A 12 8.22 12.71 1.05
N VAL A 13 7.69 12.96 2.24
CA VAL A 13 6.24 12.99 2.48
C VAL A 13 5.92 14.20 3.35
N GLU A 14 4.93 14.97 2.93
CA GLU A 14 4.31 16.02 3.73
C GLU A 14 2.81 15.77 3.83
N GLN A 15 2.31 15.66 5.04
CA GLN A 15 0.89 15.48 5.32
C GLN A 15 0.35 16.70 6.05
N ARG A 16 -0.69 17.30 5.51
CA ARG A 16 -1.39 18.41 6.15
C ARG A 16 -2.60 17.89 6.92
N SER A 17 -2.68 18.17 8.19
CA SER A 17 -3.86 17.83 8.99
C SER A 17 -5.02 18.79 8.73
N SER A 18 -6.23 18.37 9.09
CA SER A 18 -7.45 19.20 9.00
C SER A 18 -7.36 20.50 9.82
N VAL A 19 -6.51 20.54 10.85
CA VAL A 19 -6.26 21.73 11.67
C VAL A 19 -5.07 22.58 11.17
N GLY A 20 -4.55 22.28 9.97
CA GLY A 20 -3.49 23.05 9.34
C GLY A 20 -2.06 22.73 9.75
N ALA A 21 -1.86 21.81 10.71
CA ALA A 21 -0.53 21.35 11.06
C ALA A 21 0.07 20.48 9.95
N THR A 22 1.35 20.71 9.61
CA THR A 22 2.07 19.89 8.62
C THR A 22 2.98 18.93 9.35
N ARG A 23 2.88 17.66 8.98
CA ARG A 23 3.83 16.61 9.37
C ARG A 23 4.70 16.28 8.18
N SER A 24 6.00 16.40 8.30
CA SER A 24 6.98 16.02 7.28
C SER A 24 7.72 14.77 7.72
N LEU A 25 8.01 13.90 6.75
CA LEU A 25 8.84 12.72 6.95
C LEU A 25 9.99 12.73 5.98
N THR A 26 11.17 12.46 6.50
CA THR A 26 12.37 12.24 5.70
C THR A 26 12.41 10.85 5.10
N ALA A 27 13.22 10.64 4.07
CA ALA A 27 13.40 9.33 3.44
C ALA A 27 13.85 8.25 4.44
N GLY A 28 14.76 8.60 5.35
CA GLY A 28 15.21 7.67 6.39
C GLY A 28 14.12 7.34 7.43
N GLU A 29 13.27 8.30 7.78
CA GLU A 29 12.13 8.07 8.69
C GLU A 29 11.07 7.20 8.03
N LEU A 30 10.73 7.48 6.77
CA LEU A 30 9.78 6.66 6.01
C LEU A 30 10.28 5.22 5.90
N GLN A 31 11.55 5.00 5.54
CA GLN A 31 12.13 3.66 5.45
C GLN A 31 12.00 2.91 6.78
N ARG A 32 12.39 3.53 7.90
CA ARG A 32 12.26 2.89 9.23
C ARG A 32 10.81 2.52 9.53
N GLN A 33 9.86 3.41 9.24
CA GLN A 33 8.44 3.13 9.49
C GLN A 33 7.91 2.00 8.61
N VAL A 34 8.32 1.93 7.34
CA VAL A 34 8.00 0.82 6.43
C VAL A 34 8.56 -0.50 6.97
N GLU A 35 9.81 -0.52 7.43
CA GLU A 35 10.44 -1.73 7.97
C GLU A 35 9.75 -2.22 9.24
N TYR A 36 9.44 -1.34 10.19
CA TYR A 36 8.67 -1.71 11.39
C TYR A 36 7.25 -2.19 11.06
N THR A 37 6.60 -1.55 10.10
CA THR A 37 5.27 -1.99 9.64
C THR A 37 5.35 -3.36 8.97
N ALA A 38 6.37 -3.59 8.18
CA ALA A 38 6.63 -4.89 7.55
C ALA A 38 6.88 -6.00 8.58
N CYS A 39 7.67 -5.72 9.64
CA CYS A 39 7.82 -6.65 10.78
C CYS A 39 6.47 -6.99 11.39
N GLY A 40 5.64 -5.99 11.66
CA GLY A 40 4.32 -6.22 12.24
C GLY A 40 3.37 -7.01 11.33
N LEU A 41 3.39 -6.75 10.01
CA LEU A 41 2.61 -7.53 9.06
C LEU A 41 3.04 -9.01 9.03
N ILE A 42 4.34 -9.28 9.10
CA ILE A 42 4.88 -10.63 9.24
C ILE A 42 4.37 -11.26 10.55
N GLY A 43 4.42 -10.54 11.66
CA GLY A 43 3.92 -10.98 12.97
C GLY A 43 2.41 -11.25 12.97
N LEU A 44 1.64 -10.54 12.15
CA LEU A 44 0.22 -10.83 11.90
C LEU A 44 -0.01 -12.02 10.94
N GLY A 45 1.03 -12.72 10.51
CA GLY A 45 0.97 -13.90 9.65
C GLY A 45 0.87 -13.60 8.15
N VAL A 46 1.13 -12.36 7.71
CA VAL A 46 1.20 -12.05 6.27
C VAL A 46 2.43 -12.72 5.66
N LYS A 47 2.23 -13.46 4.57
CA LYS A 47 3.29 -14.19 3.86
C LYS A 47 3.50 -13.59 2.47
N SER A 48 4.64 -13.89 1.86
CA SER A 48 4.87 -13.62 0.44
C SER A 48 3.77 -14.30 -0.40
N GLY A 49 3.27 -13.60 -1.42
CA GLY A 49 2.16 -14.04 -2.27
C GLY A 49 0.77 -13.91 -1.65
N HIS A 50 0.64 -13.58 -0.35
CA HIS A 50 -0.68 -13.27 0.21
C HIS A 50 -1.24 -11.99 -0.38
N THR A 51 -2.51 -12.00 -0.74
CA THR A 51 -3.26 -10.83 -1.18
C THR A 51 -3.85 -10.10 0.03
N VAL A 52 -3.56 -8.81 0.11
CA VAL A 52 -4.03 -7.92 1.20
C VAL A 52 -4.73 -6.72 0.58
N ALA A 53 -6.00 -6.52 0.93
CA ALA A 53 -6.76 -5.39 0.42
C ALA A 53 -6.61 -4.15 1.31
N ILE A 54 -6.66 -2.98 0.66
CA ILE A 54 -6.71 -1.66 1.32
C ILE A 54 -7.93 -0.90 0.77
N LEU A 55 -8.93 -0.69 1.62
CA LEU A 55 -10.12 0.12 1.37
C LEU A 55 -10.01 1.41 2.19
N ALA A 56 -9.35 2.40 1.62
CA ALA A 56 -9.11 3.67 2.30
C ALA A 56 -8.81 4.80 1.30
N PRO A 57 -9.08 6.05 1.66
CA PRO A 57 -8.65 7.20 0.88
C PRO A 57 -7.13 7.32 0.84
N THR A 58 -6.64 8.16 -0.07
CA THR A 58 -5.23 8.56 -0.12
C THR A 58 -4.81 9.13 1.23
N SER A 59 -3.92 8.42 1.92
CA SER A 59 -3.43 8.77 3.25
C SER A 59 -2.02 8.26 3.48
N TYR A 60 -1.41 8.74 4.56
CA TYR A 60 -0.10 8.26 4.97
C TYR A 60 -0.14 6.76 5.35
N GLU A 61 -1.19 6.33 6.04
CA GLU A 61 -1.40 4.94 6.43
C GLU A 61 -1.49 4.01 5.22
N TRP A 62 -2.15 4.49 4.15
CA TRP A 62 -2.24 3.77 2.88
C TRP A 62 -0.85 3.56 2.26
N LEU A 63 -0.07 4.66 2.12
CA LEU A 63 1.31 4.61 1.61
C LEU A 63 2.19 3.66 2.43
N LEU A 64 2.13 3.80 3.75
CA LEU A 64 2.94 3.01 4.68
C LEU A 64 2.66 1.51 4.55
N LEU A 65 1.37 1.13 4.52
CA LEU A 65 0.97 -0.27 4.34
C LEU A 65 1.41 -0.83 3.01
N ASP A 66 1.19 -0.09 1.93
CA ASP A 66 1.52 -0.54 0.59
C ASP A 66 3.01 -0.80 0.42
N LEU A 67 3.85 0.15 0.82
CA LEU A 67 5.31 -0.03 0.79
C LEU A 67 5.76 -1.21 1.68
N ALA A 68 5.14 -1.39 2.84
CA ALA A 68 5.46 -2.49 3.73
C ALA A 68 5.05 -3.85 3.14
N LEU A 69 3.86 -3.96 2.53
CA LEU A 69 3.39 -5.16 1.85
C LEU A 69 4.30 -5.53 0.66
N LEU A 70 4.62 -4.56 -0.19
CA LEU A 70 5.54 -4.75 -1.31
C LEU A 70 6.92 -5.24 -0.84
N SER A 71 7.42 -4.71 0.29
CA SER A 71 8.75 -5.07 0.81
C SER A 71 8.86 -6.50 1.32
N ILE A 72 7.74 -7.17 1.60
CA ILE A 72 7.69 -8.57 2.08
C ILE A 72 7.12 -9.53 1.02
N GLY A 73 6.93 -9.06 -0.22
CA GLY A 73 6.41 -9.85 -1.33
C GLY A 73 4.92 -10.18 -1.22
N ALA A 74 4.16 -9.43 -0.41
CA ALA A 74 2.71 -9.53 -0.40
C ALA A 74 2.11 -8.70 -1.55
N ILE A 75 0.91 -9.08 -2.00
CA ILE A 75 0.23 -8.49 -3.14
C ILE A 75 -0.83 -7.52 -2.61
N THR A 76 -0.71 -6.24 -2.94
CA THR A 76 -1.72 -5.23 -2.55
C THR A 76 -2.91 -5.26 -3.51
N VAL A 77 -4.12 -5.28 -2.95
CA VAL A 77 -5.38 -5.17 -3.71
C VAL A 77 -6.08 -3.87 -3.28
N PRO A 78 -5.92 -2.77 -4.04
CA PRO A 78 -6.61 -1.53 -3.74
C PRO A 78 -8.11 -1.67 -4.04
N ILE A 79 -8.95 -1.16 -3.13
CA ILE A 79 -10.41 -1.09 -3.29
C ILE A 79 -10.80 0.39 -3.19
N TYR A 80 -11.64 0.85 -4.12
CA TYR A 80 -12.16 2.22 -4.08
C TYR A 80 -13.21 2.38 -2.99
N GLU A 81 -13.23 3.53 -2.35
CA GLU A 81 -14.28 3.85 -1.36
C GLU A 81 -15.68 3.96 -2.00
N SER A 82 -15.73 4.20 -3.31
CA SER A 82 -16.97 4.25 -4.10
C SER A 82 -17.47 2.90 -4.58
N ASP A 83 -16.71 1.81 -4.36
CA ASP A 83 -17.12 0.49 -4.79
C ASP A 83 -18.35 0.02 -3.99
N SER A 84 -19.32 -0.54 -4.70
CA SER A 84 -20.52 -1.11 -4.08
C SER A 84 -20.19 -2.36 -3.26
N ALA A 85 -21.08 -2.76 -2.36
CA ALA A 85 -20.94 -3.98 -1.57
C ALA A 85 -20.70 -5.22 -2.45
N SER A 86 -21.41 -5.34 -3.58
CA SER A 86 -21.23 -6.45 -4.52
C SER A 86 -19.88 -6.42 -5.24
N GLN A 87 -19.36 -5.24 -5.57
CA GLN A 87 -18.03 -5.11 -6.15
C GLN A 87 -16.95 -5.48 -5.14
N ILE A 88 -17.07 -5.01 -3.89
CA ILE A 88 -16.17 -5.38 -2.80
C ILE A 88 -16.16 -6.90 -2.60
N GLU A 89 -17.33 -7.55 -2.53
CA GLU A 89 -17.44 -9.01 -2.40
C GLU A 89 -16.74 -9.73 -3.56
N HIS A 90 -17.00 -9.27 -4.78
CA HIS A 90 -16.37 -9.83 -5.98
C HIS A 90 -14.84 -9.71 -5.91
N ILE A 91 -14.30 -8.52 -5.62
CA ILE A 91 -12.86 -8.27 -5.51
C ILE A 91 -12.22 -9.16 -4.44
N LEU A 92 -12.82 -9.23 -3.25
CA LEU A 92 -12.31 -10.05 -2.15
C LEU A 92 -12.29 -11.54 -2.48
N THR A 93 -13.27 -11.99 -3.27
CA THR A 93 -13.40 -13.39 -3.69
C THR A 93 -12.40 -13.74 -4.78
N ASP A 94 -12.41 -12.96 -5.85
CA ASP A 94 -11.62 -13.22 -7.07
C ASP A 94 -10.11 -13.09 -6.79
N ALA A 95 -9.71 -12.09 -6.01
CA ALA A 95 -8.31 -11.92 -5.60
C ALA A 95 -7.90 -12.84 -4.44
N HIS A 96 -8.77 -13.69 -3.91
CA HIS A 96 -8.50 -14.54 -2.73
C HIS A 96 -7.90 -13.76 -1.54
N VAL A 97 -8.49 -12.59 -1.23
CA VAL A 97 -7.97 -11.70 -0.21
C VAL A 97 -7.95 -12.37 1.17
N THR A 98 -6.80 -12.31 1.84
CA THR A 98 -6.59 -12.94 3.15
C THR A 98 -6.75 -11.96 4.32
N ARG A 99 -6.57 -10.65 4.06
CA ARG A 99 -6.70 -9.58 5.06
C ARG A 99 -7.14 -8.28 4.38
N VAL A 100 -7.93 -7.49 5.11
CA VAL A 100 -8.37 -6.15 4.67
C VAL A 100 -7.98 -5.13 5.72
N PHE A 101 -7.43 -4.00 5.26
CA PHE A 101 -7.31 -2.78 6.04
C PHE A 101 -8.28 -1.73 5.49
N THR A 102 -9.04 -1.10 6.39
CA THR A 102 -10.02 -0.06 6.03
C THR A 102 -9.68 1.24 6.73
N ALA A 103 -10.15 2.37 6.22
CA ALA A 103 -9.99 3.65 6.90
C ALA A 103 -10.85 3.72 8.17
N THR A 104 -12.10 3.26 8.07
CA THR A 104 -13.10 3.44 9.12
C THR A 104 -13.71 2.11 9.57
N THR A 105 -14.25 2.12 10.78
CA THR A 105 -15.03 1.01 11.35
C THR A 105 -16.24 0.69 10.46
N GLN A 106 -16.92 1.70 9.92
CA GLN A 106 -18.06 1.50 9.02
C GLN A 106 -17.68 0.70 7.76
N GLN A 107 -16.54 1.02 7.14
CA GLN A 107 -16.02 0.25 6.02
C GLN A 107 -15.64 -1.19 6.43
N ALA A 108 -15.10 -1.36 7.64
CA ALA A 108 -14.78 -2.69 8.17
C ALA A 108 -16.04 -3.54 8.39
N GLU A 109 -17.14 -2.94 8.87
CA GLU A 109 -18.43 -3.60 9.01
C GLU A 109 -19.03 -3.99 7.66
N LEU A 110 -18.94 -3.11 6.66
CA LEU A 110 -19.33 -3.41 5.28
C LEU A 110 -18.56 -4.62 4.74
N VAL A 111 -17.24 -4.64 4.87
CA VAL A 111 -16.40 -5.78 4.43
C VAL A 111 -16.81 -7.08 5.12
N ARG A 112 -17.07 -7.05 6.43
CA ARG A 112 -17.52 -8.24 7.18
C ARG A 112 -18.88 -8.72 6.73
N SER A 113 -19.80 -7.82 6.38
CA SER A 113 -21.16 -8.14 5.95
C SER A 113 -21.22 -8.84 4.60
N VAL A 114 -20.33 -8.50 3.68
CA VAL A 114 -20.29 -9.09 2.33
C VAL A 114 -19.55 -10.44 2.26
N ARG A 115 -18.78 -10.80 3.30
CA ARG A 115 -18.01 -12.05 3.37
C ARG A 115 -18.14 -12.78 4.71
N PRO A 116 -19.36 -13.12 5.16
CA PRO A 116 -19.57 -13.72 6.47
C PRO A 116 -19.03 -15.16 6.59
N SER A 117 -18.88 -15.88 5.47
CA SER A 117 -18.46 -17.29 5.44
C SER A 117 -16.95 -17.50 5.41
N PHE A 118 -16.14 -16.43 5.31
CA PHE A 118 -14.69 -16.53 5.29
C PHE A 118 -14.07 -15.92 6.55
N THR A 119 -13.06 -16.60 7.09
CA THR A 119 -12.22 -16.06 8.15
C THR A 119 -11.31 -14.97 7.59
N LEU A 120 -11.89 -13.81 7.32
CA LEU A 120 -11.16 -12.65 6.81
C LEU A 120 -10.73 -11.78 7.99
N ALA A 121 -9.43 -11.51 8.11
CA ALA A 121 -8.96 -10.54 9.08
C ALA A 121 -9.23 -9.12 8.57
N VAL A 122 -10.05 -8.35 9.31
CA VAL A 122 -10.41 -6.97 8.95
C VAL A 122 -10.02 -6.04 10.10
N ASP A 123 -9.15 -5.09 9.80
CA ASP A 123 -8.65 -4.09 10.74
C ASP A 123 -8.89 -2.68 10.18
N SER A 124 -9.30 -1.71 11.01
CA SER A 124 -9.51 -0.33 10.57
C SER A 124 -8.53 0.66 11.23
N PHE A 125 -8.18 1.72 10.50
CA PHE A 125 -7.22 2.71 10.97
C PHE A 125 -7.75 3.49 12.16
N ASP A 126 -9.03 3.86 12.17
CA ASP A 126 -9.70 4.55 13.26
C ASP A 126 -9.74 3.74 14.57
N GLN A 127 -9.72 2.39 14.47
CA GLN A 127 -9.60 1.49 15.61
C GLN A 127 -8.15 1.09 15.92
N GLY A 128 -7.20 1.74 15.29
CA GLY A 128 -5.78 1.57 15.58
C GLY A 128 -5.11 0.37 14.92
N ALA A 129 -5.48 0.04 13.69
CA ALA A 129 -4.82 -1.01 12.89
C ALA A 129 -3.29 -0.84 12.87
N ILE A 130 -2.79 0.38 12.69
CA ILE A 130 -1.33 0.66 12.71
C ILE A 130 -0.71 0.30 14.06
N ARG A 131 -1.38 0.60 15.19
CA ARG A 131 -0.90 0.20 16.53
C ARG A 131 -0.92 -1.32 16.72
N LYS A 132 -1.94 -1.99 16.16
CA LYS A 132 -2.02 -3.47 16.19
C LYS A 132 -0.87 -4.09 15.41
N ILE A 133 -0.56 -3.58 14.23
CA ILE A 133 0.59 -3.98 13.43
C ILE A 133 1.88 -3.79 14.23
N ALA A 134 2.09 -2.61 14.82
CA ALA A 134 3.29 -2.34 15.61
C ALA A 134 3.46 -3.30 16.80
N ARG A 135 2.37 -3.67 17.48
CA ARG A 135 2.40 -4.65 18.59
C ARG A 135 2.71 -6.08 18.13
N ALA A 136 2.37 -6.42 16.90
CA ALA A 136 2.63 -7.76 16.36
C ALA A 136 4.09 -7.96 15.91
N ALA A 137 4.90 -6.90 15.91
CA ALA A 137 6.31 -6.96 15.51
C ALA A 137 7.26 -7.58 16.57
N THR A 138 6.76 -8.09 17.68
CA THR A 138 7.55 -8.44 18.89
C THR A 138 8.68 -9.45 18.58
N ASP A 139 8.40 -10.48 17.79
CA ASP A 139 9.35 -11.57 17.52
C ASP A 139 9.93 -11.55 16.09
N VAL A 140 9.66 -10.47 15.33
CA VAL A 140 10.10 -10.31 13.95
C VAL A 140 11.14 -9.21 13.86
N THR A 141 12.24 -9.49 13.21
CA THR A 141 13.37 -8.57 13.08
C THR A 141 13.41 -7.90 11.70
N ILE A 142 14.13 -6.79 11.58
CA ILE A 142 14.42 -6.16 10.29
C ILE A 142 15.15 -7.12 9.34
N LYS A 143 15.98 -8.04 9.86
CA LYS A 143 16.64 -9.06 9.05
C LYS A 143 15.64 -10.03 8.39
N ASP A 144 14.51 -10.31 9.02
CA ASP A 144 13.46 -11.13 8.42
C ASP A 144 12.78 -10.40 7.26
N VAL A 145 12.59 -9.08 7.40
CA VAL A 145 12.10 -8.23 6.32
C VAL A 145 13.11 -8.19 5.16
N GLU A 146 14.38 -7.97 5.45
CA GLU A 146 15.45 -7.96 4.44
C GLU A 146 15.54 -9.29 3.68
N LYS A 147 15.45 -10.41 4.40
CA LYS A 147 15.43 -11.75 3.80
C LYS A 147 14.25 -11.91 2.84
N ARG A 148 13.03 -11.46 3.23
CA ARG A 148 11.87 -11.52 2.35
C ARG A 148 12.02 -10.59 1.16
N ARG A 149 12.48 -9.37 1.37
CA ARG A 149 12.73 -8.38 0.31
C ARG A 149 13.73 -8.92 -0.73
N ALA A 150 14.80 -9.56 -0.27
CA ALA A 150 15.80 -10.16 -1.16
C ALA A 150 15.28 -11.36 -1.97
N ALA A 151 14.20 -12.00 -1.50
CA ALA A 151 13.56 -13.12 -2.20
C ALA A 151 12.50 -12.67 -3.23
N VAL A 152 12.11 -11.39 -3.24
CA VAL A 152 11.14 -10.85 -4.20
C VAL A 152 11.80 -10.73 -5.57
N SER A 153 11.16 -11.35 -6.57
CA SER A 153 11.56 -11.23 -7.98
C SER A 153 10.87 -10.05 -8.65
N SER A 154 11.52 -9.47 -9.64
CA SER A 154 10.90 -8.44 -10.49
C SER A 154 9.66 -8.95 -11.25
N SER A 155 9.58 -10.26 -11.50
CA SER A 155 8.44 -10.93 -12.13
C SER A 155 7.29 -11.25 -11.17
N ASP A 156 7.50 -11.12 -9.84
CA ASP A 156 6.44 -11.37 -8.88
C ASP A 156 5.34 -10.31 -8.99
N ILE A 157 4.09 -10.73 -8.73
CA ILE A 157 2.95 -9.82 -8.72
C ILE A 157 3.08 -8.89 -7.52
N ALA A 158 3.08 -7.59 -7.78
CA ALA A 158 3.11 -6.54 -6.78
C ALA A 158 1.69 -6.11 -6.36
N THR A 159 0.76 -6.10 -7.30
CA THR A 159 -0.62 -5.66 -7.07
C THR A 159 -1.60 -6.25 -8.06
N ILE A 160 -2.87 -6.36 -7.64
CA ILE A 160 -4.00 -6.65 -8.53
C ILE A 160 -4.95 -5.46 -8.46
N ILE A 161 -5.14 -4.76 -9.57
CA ILE A 161 -5.99 -3.57 -9.66
C ILE A 161 -7.26 -3.92 -10.43
N TYR A 162 -8.41 -3.68 -9.81
CA TYR A 162 -9.70 -3.93 -10.42
C TYR A 162 -10.17 -2.72 -11.22
N THR A 163 -10.54 -2.97 -12.47
CA THR A 163 -11.06 -1.93 -13.37
C THR A 163 -12.49 -2.26 -13.76
N SER A 164 -13.33 -1.24 -13.91
CA SER A 164 -14.69 -1.41 -14.42
C SER A 164 -14.61 -1.88 -15.87
N GLY A 165 -14.81 -3.19 -16.09
CA GLY A 165 -14.94 -3.75 -17.42
C GLY A 165 -16.27 -3.34 -18.07
N THR A 166 -16.34 -3.35 -19.39
CA THR A 166 -17.55 -3.05 -20.17
C THR A 166 -18.67 -4.10 -19.97
N THR A 167 -18.43 -5.17 -19.24
CA THR A 167 -19.29 -6.38 -19.15
C THR A 167 -19.81 -6.73 -17.75
N GLY A 168 -19.83 -5.78 -16.79
CA GLY A 168 -20.45 -5.99 -15.47
C GLY A 168 -19.44 -6.05 -14.32
N ASN A 169 -18.93 -7.22 -13.94
CA ASN A 169 -18.00 -7.31 -12.79
C ASN A 169 -16.62 -6.74 -13.11
N PRO A 170 -15.98 -6.04 -12.17
CA PRO A 170 -14.62 -5.55 -12.31
C PRO A 170 -13.64 -6.70 -12.62
N LYS A 171 -12.67 -6.44 -13.48
CA LYS A 171 -11.61 -7.41 -13.83
C LYS A 171 -10.31 -7.02 -13.13
N GLY A 172 -9.66 -8.00 -12.49
CA GLY A 172 -8.38 -7.83 -11.85
C GLY A 172 -7.23 -7.83 -12.86
N VAL A 173 -6.45 -6.76 -12.89
CA VAL A 173 -5.22 -6.62 -13.68
C VAL A 173 -4.04 -6.83 -12.74
N ALA A 174 -3.30 -7.91 -12.93
CA ALA A 174 -2.09 -8.20 -12.17
C ALA A 174 -0.90 -7.41 -12.75
N LEU A 175 -0.24 -6.62 -11.91
CA LEU A 175 0.96 -5.88 -12.25
C LEU A 175 2.12 -6.41 -11.42
N THR A 176 3.26 -6.64 -12.08
CA THR A 176 4.49 -7.10 -11.44
C THR A 176 5.32 -5.94 -10.89
N HIS A 177 6.31 -6.25 -10.05
CA HIS A 177 7.30 -5.27 -9.62
C HIS A 177 8.04 -4.65 -10.82
N ALA A 178 8.34 -5.44 -11.86
CA ALA A 178 8.95 -4.93 -13.09
C ALA A 178 8.09 -3.88 -13.80
N ASN A 179 6.75 -4.04 -13.81
CA ASN A 179 5.87 -3.04 -14.42
C ASN A 179 5.98 -1.68 -13.72
N PHE A 180 6.00 -1.67 -12.37
CA PHE A 180 6.18 -0.43 -11.61
C PHE A 180 7.54 0.21 -11.89
N VAL A 181 8.62 -0.56 -11.83
CA VAL A 181 9.97 -0.05 -12.08
C VAL A 181 10.09 0.53 -13.48
N ALA A 182 9.65 -0.22 -14.51
CA ALA A 182 9.74 0.23 -15.90
C ALA A 182 8.93 1.53 -16.14
N THR A 183 7.74 1.64 -15.54
CA THR A 183 6.92 2.84 -15.70
C THR A 183 7.50 4.02 -14.94
N SER A 184 8.04 3.81 -13.73
CA SER A 184 8.72 4.86 -12.97
C SER A 184 9.97 5.37 -13.67
N GLU A 185 10.78 4.48 -14.24
CA GLU A 185 11.96 4.83 -15.04
C GLU A 185 11.57 5.61 -16.31
N GLY A 186 10.49 5.18 -17.00
CA GLY A 186 9.96 5.91 -18.15
C GLY A 186 9.48 7.32 -17.77
N ALA A 187 8.76 7.46 -16.66
CA ALA A 187 8.34 8.77 -16.16
C ALA A 187 9.54 9.66 -15.82
N ARG A 188 10.56 9.09 -15.19
CA ARG A 188 11.79 9.82 -14.84
C ARG A 188 12.58 10.27 -16.07
N GLN A 189 12.63 9.48 -17.14
CA GLN A 189 13.29 9.87 -18.39
C GLN A 189 12.62 11.08 -19.05
N VAL A 190 11.31 11.21 -18.92
CA VAL A 190 10.53 12.31 -19.52
C VAL A 190 10.45 13.54 -18.62
N LEU A 191 10.35 13.34 -17.31
CA LEU A 191 10.06 14.40 -16.32
C LEU A 191 11.23 14.61 -15.34
N GLY A 192 12.42 14.03 -15.62
CA GLY A 192 13.54 13.99 -14.67
C GLY A 192 13.94 15.37 -14.15
N ASP A 193 14.00 16.36 -15.02
CA ASP A 193 14.35 17.75 -14.63
C ASP A 193 13.37 18.35 -13.61
N VAL A 194 12.10 17.90 -13.63
CA VAL A 194 11.08 18.33 -12.69
C VAL A 194 11.10 17.46 -11.43
N ILE A 195 11.15 16.14 -11.59
CA ILE A 195 11.04 15.17 -10.49
C ILE A 195 12.29 15.17 -9.61
N ASP A 196 13.47 15.27 -10.19
CA ASP A 196 14.76 15.22 -9.49
C ASP A 196 15.13 16.56 -8.81
N SER A 197 14.37 17.63 -9.04
CA SER A 197 14.61 18.90 -8.35
C SER A 197 14.28 18.79 -6.86
N PRO A 198 15.18 19.19 -5.95
CA PRO A 198 14.94 19.14 -4.50
C PRO A 198 13.80 20.07 -4.03
N GLU A 199 13.42 21.04 -4.87
CA GLU A 199 12.33 21.96 -4.58
C GLU A 199 10.97 21.47 -5.05
N THR A 200 10.94 20.43 -5.88
CA THR A 200 9.69 19.89 -6.41
C THR A 200 8.80 19.36 -5.29
N ARG A 201 7.55 19.79 -5.32
CA ARG A 201 6.47 19.32 -4.44
C ARG A 201 5.32 18.87 -5.31
N LEU A 202 4.85 17.66 -5.06
CA LEU A 202 3.70 17.10 -5.75
C LEU A 202 2.52 17.00 -4.79
N LEU A 203 1.40 17.59 -5.18
CA LEU A 203 0.14 17.42 -4.44
C LEU A 203 -0.56 16.15 -4.93
N LEU A 204 -0.55 15.11 -4.10
CA LEU A 204 -1.23 13.86 -4.39
C LEU A 204 -2.70 13.96 -3.91
N PHE A 205 -3.60 14.38 -4.80
CA PHE A 205 -5.03 14.49 -4.55
C PHE A 205 -5.85 13.38 -5.23
N LEU A 206 -5.24 12.64 -6.15
CA LEU A 206 -5.90 11.52 -6.82
C LEU A 206 -5.97 10.29 -5.91
N PRO A 207 -7.03 9.46 -6.04
CA PRO A 207 -7.12 8.20 -5.29
C PRO A 207 -5.96 7.27 -5.62
N VAL A 208 -5.18 6.87 -4.63
CA VAL A 208 -4.05 5.93 -4.82
C VAL A 208 -4.50 4.49 -5.10
N ALA A 209 -5.78 4.19 -4.98
CA ALA A 209 -6.37 2.98 -5.56
C ALA A 209 -6.24 2.96 -7.10
N HIS A 210 -6.11 4.13 -7.73
CA HIS A 210 -5.86 4.24 -9.17
C HIS A 210 -4.36 4.12 -9.47
N VAL A 211 -4.01 3.29 -10.47
CA VAL A 211 -2.61 2.97 -10.80
C VAL A 211 -1.75 4.21 -11.07
N LEU A 212 -2.27 5.23 -11.76
CA LEU A 212 -1.53 6.44 -12.08
C LEU A 212 -1.13 7.20 -10.81
N ALA A 213 -2.07 7.44 -9.89
CA ALA A 213 -1.78 8.14 -8.64
C ALA A 213 -0.75 7.38 -7.79
N ARG A 214 -0.89 6.05 -7.74
CA ARG A 214 0.04 5.18 -7.03
C ARG A 214 1.43 5.20 -7.64
N LEU A 215 1.53 5.25 -8.97
CA LEU A 215 2.79 5.34 -9.68
C LEU A 215 3.52 6.65 -9.40
N VAL A 216 2.78 7.76 -9.45
CA VAL A 216 3.27 9.09 -9.09
C VAL A 216 3.77 9.15 -7.63
N MET A 217 3.16 8.39 -6.73
CA MET A 217 3.58 8.30 -5.34
C MET A 217 4.96 7.64 -5.17
N TYR A 218 5.41 6.82 -6.13
CA TYR A 218 6.69 6.10 -6.05
C TYR A 218 7.85 6.77 -6.78
N VAL A 219 7.57 7.73 -7.66
CA VAL A 219 8.56 8.50 -8.40
C VAL A 219 9.11 9.64 -7.56
#